data_f1918b99b3cff9c8bf38305312420a90
#
_entry.id   f1918b99b3cff9c8bf38305312420a90
#
_cell.length_a   1.000
_cell.length_b   1.000
_cell.length_c   1.000
_cell.angle_alpha   90.00
_cell.angle_beta   90.00
_cell.angle_gamma   90.00
#
_symmetry.space_group_name_H-M   'P 1'
#
loop_
_entity.id
_entity.type
_entity.pdbx_description
1 polymer ?
#
loop_
_entity_poly.entity_id
_entity_poly.type
_entity_poly.pdbx_seq_one_letter_code
_entity_poly.pdbx_strand_id
1 'polypeptide(L)'
;MRLLIVFFSSLLFASNLIIQYPNLKKSYYQNQIINLTIKIITPTDKNISIITPQNIEYNQSQKNGVIHILNLKYKNDLSSKKIFIIGNNIYKEINLNNLYKTKKLENIPHFSHLLAQNLKILNPISSKFNNQKNMVSFTIIAKNANLEDFKLDNVSDQNLSIVSPTKATFFGYINKDIHKLTFYYFNTKSENFKKISIPIKIKEDTISTQTELNPEENRFFTPVNILILVIIGFGLVVFLIYQRVILLIPPLILGSYLIYKNLPKGETTLKPGTKVYILPTKNSTVFYKVEIPTKAKILKRLNEYTKVKINNKIGWVKNEDN
;
A
#
# COMPACT_ATOMS: atom_id res chain seq x y z
N MET A 1 -54.64 48.90 -57.44
CA MET A 1 -54.50 47.59 -56.81
C MET A 1 -53.00 47.33 -56.58
N ARG A 2 -52.51 47.64 -55.39
CA ARG A 2 -51.09 47.48 -55.07
C ARG A 2 -50.89 46.13 -54.37
N LEU A 3 -50.16 45.23 -54.99
CA LEU A 3 -49.83 43.93 -54.47
C LEU A 3 -48.73 44.10 -53.40
N LEU A 4 -49.03 43.84 -52.13
CA LEU A 4 -48.09 43.87 -51.03
C LEU A 4 -47.43 42.48 -51.01
N ILE A 5 -46.20 42.36 -51.50
CA ILE A 5 -45.38 41.13 -51.37
C ILE A 5 -44.75 41.16 -49.99
N VAL A 6 -45.32 40.34 -49.09
CA VAL A 6 -44.71 40.10 -47.75
C VAL A 6 -43.59 39.09 -47.93
N PHE A 7 -42.36 39.53 -47.86
CA PHE A 7 -41.19 38.65 -47.79
C PHE A 7 -41.12 38.04 -46.40
N PHE A 8 -41.57 36.78 -46.30
CA PHE A 8 -41.32 35.98 -45.11
C PHE A 8 -39.86 35.53 -45.15
N SER A 9 -38.96 36.33 -44.55
CA SER A 9 -37.59 35.87 -44.26
C SER A 9 -37.68 34.82 -43.15
N SER A 10 -37.69 33.56 -43.52
CA SER A 10 -37.42 32.44 -42.61
C SER A 10 -36.00 32.61 -42.05
N LEU A 11 -35.89 33.19 -40.88
CA LEU A 11 -34.70 33.16 -40.07
C LEU A 11 -34.42 31.68 -39.72
N LEU A 12 -33.61 31.05 -40.52
CA LEU A 12 -32.96 29.78 -40.20
C LEU A 12 -32.07 30.05 -38.96
N PHE A 13 -32.61 29.87 -37.78
CA PHE A 13 -31.82 29.77 -36.58
C PHE A 13 -30.98 28.49 -36.70
N ALA A 14 -29.83 28.59 -37.30
CA ALA A 14 -28.81 27.57 -37.16
C ALA A 14 -28.55 27.42 -35.66
N SER A 15 -28.96 26.29 -35.09
CA SER A 15 -28.70 25.99 -33.68
C SER A 15 -27.22 25.77 -33.48
N ASN A 16 -26.46 26.84 -33.30
CA ASN A 16 -25.02 26.81 -33.16
C ASN A 16 -24.68 26.23 -31.80
N LEU A 17 -24.33 24.94 -31.79
CA LEU A 17 -23.69 24.27 -30.66
C LEU A 17 -22.30 24.89 -30.46
N ILE A 18 -22.06 25.49 -29.29
CA ILE A 18 -20.74 26.03 -28.95
C ILE A 18 -20.00 25.05 -28.09
N ILE A 19 -18.80 24.64 -28.54
CA ILE A 19 -17.94 23.71 -27.82
C ILE A 19 -16.67 24.44 -27.43
N GLN A 20 -16.34 24.41 -26.15
CA GLN A 20 -15.13 25.02 -25.57
C GLN A 20 -14.32 23.97 -24.80
N TYR A 21 -13.00 24.15 -24.80
CA TYR A 21 -12.02 23.26 -24.15
C TYR A 21 -11.18 24.05 -23.14
N PRO A 22 -11.70 24.35 -21.94
CA PRO A 22 -11.08 25.32 -21.01
C PRO A 22 -9.67 24.94 -20.55
N ASN A 23 -9.34 23.66 -20.49
CA ASN A 23 -8.06 23.15 -19.97
C ASN A 23 -7.24 22.39 -21.01
N LEU A 24 -7.55 22.55 -22.30
CA LEU A 24 -6.83 21.89 -23.38
C LEU A 24 -5.43 22.51 -23.55
N LYS A 25 -4.40 21.67 -23.51
CA LYS A 25 -3.04 22.04 -23.85
C LYS A 25 -2.76 21.82 -25.34
N LYS A 26 -1.80 22.56 -25.89
CA LYS A 26 -1.38 22.40 -27.30
C LYS A 26 -0.76 21.02 -27.59
N SER A 27 -0.20 20.37 -26.58
CA SER A 27 0.42 19.04 -26.72
C SER A 27 0.39 18.26 -25.42
N TYR A 28 0.40 16.92 -25.55
CA TYR A 28 0.54 15.96 -24.47
C TYR A 28 1.55 14.88 -24.86
N TYR A 29 2.13 14.22 -23.87
CA TYR A 29 3.07 13.11 -24.14
C TYR A 29 2.32 11.80 -24.42
N GLN A 30 2.92 10.95 -25.24
CA GLN A 30 2.40 9.61 -25.46
C GLN A 30 2.31 8.85 -24.12
N ASN A 31 1.23 8.09 -23.92
CA ASN A 31 0.89 7.37 -22.69
C ASN A 31 0.60 8.24 -21.46
N GLN A 32 0.55 9.55 -21.60
CA GLN A 32 0.13 10.46 -20.53
C GLN A 32 -1.38 10.30 -20.24
N ILE A 33 -1.78 10.32 -18.97
CA ILE A 33 -3.19 10.44 -18.59
C ILE A 33 -3.63 11.89 -18.76
N ILE A 34 -4.64 12.11 -19.60
CA ILE A 34 -5.24 13.41 -19.90
C ILE A 34 -6.53 13.54 -19.12
N ASN A 35 -6.71 14.67 -18.42
CA ASN A 35 -8.00 15.12 -17.90
C ASN A 35 -8.44 16.31 -18.74
N LEU A 36 -9.45 16.13 -19.58
CA LEU A 36 -9.98 17.13 -20.47
C LEU A 36 -11.38 17.53 -20.05
N THR A 37 -11.61 18.83 -19.92
CA THR A 37 -12.96 19.38 -19.71
C THR A 37 -13.48 19.91 -21.05
N ILE A 38 -14.67 19.47 -21.44
CA ILE A 38 -15.41 19.98 -22.59
C ILE A 38 -16.64 20.69 -22.07
N LYS A 39 -16.78 21.98 -22.39
CA LYS A 39 -17.97 22.77 -22.10
C LYS A 39 -18.81 22.87 -23.37
N ILE A 40 -20.02 22.35 -23.32
CA ILE A 40 -20.97 22.34 -24.41
C ILE A 40 -22.10 23.30 -24.06
N ILE A 41 -22.36 24.29 -24.91
CA ILE A 41 -23.43 25.27 -24.71
C ILE A 41 -24.48 25.02 -25.81
N THR A 42 -25.70 24.73 -25.40
CA THR A 42 -26.82 24.52 -26.30
C THR A 42 -27.69 25.83 -26.34
N PRO A 43 -28.29 26.15 -27.48
CA PRO A 43 -29.13 27.40 -27.60
C PRO A 43 -30.37 27.37 -26.73
N THR A 44 -30.89 26.20 -26.41
CA THR A 44 -32.08 25.97 -25.60
C THR A 44 -31.83 24.89 -24.59
N ASP A 45 -32.65 24.80 -23.56
CA ASP A 45 -32.60 23.69 -22.58
C ASP A 45 -32.92 22.37 -23.31
N LYS A 46 -31.86 21.67 -23.68
CA LYS A 46 -31.89 20.39 -24.39
C LYS A 46 -31.10 19.35 -23.64
N ASN A 47 -31.69 18.21 -23.43
CA ASN A 47 -30.97 17.04 -22.98
C ASN A 47 -30.05 16.55 -24.09
N ILE A 48 -28.78 16.39 -23.81
CA ILE A 48 -27.79 15.76 -24.68
C ILE A 48 -27.30 14.47 -24.08
N SER A 49 -27.11 13.46 -24.90
CA SER A 49 -26.48 12.21 -24.56
C SER A 49 -25.06 12.19 -25.11
N ILE A 50 -24.14 11.64 -24.33
CA ILE A 50 -22.72 11.52 -24.70
C ILE A 50 -22.41 10.03 -24.87
N ILE A 51 -21.87 9.66 -26.04
CA ILE A 51 -21.36 8.33 -26.29
C ILE A 51 -19.83 8.40 -26.33
N THR A 52 -19.17 7.62 -25.49
CA THR A 52 -17.71 7.52 -25.41
C THR A 52 -17.25 6.09 -25.60
N PRO A 53 -16.03 5.86 -26.10
CA PRO A 53 -15.38 4.55 -26.07
C PRO A 53 -15.18 4.06 -24.62
N GLN A 54 -15.11 2.73 -24.42
CA GLN A 54 -14.96 2.10 -23.11
C GLN A 54 -13.70 2.51 -22.35
N ASN A 55 -12.64 2.91 -23.05
CA ASN A 55 -11.36 3.34 -22.47
C ASN A 55 -11.32 4.83 -22.07
N ILE A 56 -12.46 5.51 -22.07
CA ILE A 56 -12.61 6.91 -21.62
C ILE A 56 -13.52 6.93 -20.40
N GLU A 57 -12.96 7.26 -19.24
CA GLU A 57 -13.76 7.59 -18.05
C GLU A 57 -14.36 8.98 -18.24
N TYR A 58 -15.66 9.15 -18.00
CA TYR A 58 -16.27 10.47 -18.08
C TYR A 58 -17.29 10.74 -16.96
N ASN A 59 -17.45 12.00 -16.66
CA ASN A 59 -18.51 12.51 -15.78
C ASN A 59 -19.15 13.72 -16.46
N GLN A 60 -20.49 13.75 -16.50
CA GLN A 60 -21.27 14.81 -17.08
C GLN A 60 -22.05 15.54 -15.98
N SER A 61 -22.06 16.87 -16.02
CA SER A 61 -22.90 17.73 -15.21
C SER A 61 -23.58 18.79 -16.10
N GLN A 62 -24.76 19.25 -15.69
CA GLN A 62 -25.51 20.29 -16.39
C GLN A 62 -25.69 21.50 -15.47
N LYS A 63 -25.57 22.70 -16.04
CA LYS A 63 -25.78 23.96 -15.33
C LYS A 63 -26.74 24.85 -16.13
N ASN A 64 -27.75 25.36 -15.46
CA ASN A 64 -28.77 26.26 -16.02
C ASN A 64 -29.42 25.72 -17.32
N GLY A 65 -29.63 24.40 -17.44
CA GLY A 65 -30.30 23.76 -18.56
C GLY A 65 -29.60 23.82 -19.92
N VAL A 66 -28.72 24.78 -20.16
CA VAL A 66 -28.08 25.06 -21.46
C VAL A 66 -26.57 24.81 -21.46
N ILE A 67 -25.93 24.64 -20.30
CA ILE A 67 -24.47 24.40 -20.20
C ILE A 67 -24.24 22.99 -19.71
N HIS A 68 -23.60 22.17 -20.52
CA HIS A 68 -23.17 20.83 -20.16
C HIS A 68 -21.65 20.82 -20.01
N ILE A 69 -21.17 20.28 -18.86
CA ILE A 69 -19.76 20.13 -18.57
C ILE A 69 -19.44 18.65 -18.58
N LEU A 70 -18.55 18.25 -19.49
CA LEU A 70 -18.07 16.88 -19.64
C LEU A 70 -16.61 16.82 -19.23
N ASN A 71 -16.30 16.10 -18.16
CA ASN A 71 -14.95 15.84 -17.71
C ASN A 71 -14.55 14.45 -18.18
N LEU A 72 -13.54 14.38 -19.02
CA LEU A 72 -12.98 13.16 -19.57
C LEU A 72 -11.66 12.83 -18.93
N LYS A 73 -11.40 11.56 -18.67
CA LYS A 73 -10.09 11.05 -18.28
C LYS A 73 -9.73 9.85 -19.16
N TYR A 74 -8.60 9.92 -19.83
CA TYR A 74 -8.14 8.89 -20.74
C TYR A 74 -6.62 8.91 -20.91
N LYS A 75 -6.06 7.79 -21.40
CA LYS A 75 -4.65 7.66 -21.76
C LYS A 75 -4.41 8.15 -23.17
N ASN A 76 -3.37 8.95 -23.40
CA ASN A 76 -2.93 9.41 -24.71
C ASN A 76 -2.14 8.30 -25.44
N ASP A 77 -2.78 7.20 -25.73
CA ASP A 77 -2.23 6.17 -26.60
C ASP A 77 -2.49 6.50 -28.09
N LEU A 78 -2.07 5.64 -28.99
CA LEU A 78 -2.27 5.82 -30.42
C LEU A 78 -3.69 5.40 -30.91
N SER A 79 -4.55 4.94 -30.01
CA SER A 79 -5.91 4.53 -30.39
C SER A 79 -6.77 5.73 -30.77
N SER A 80 -7.67 5.55 -31.74
CA SER A 80 -8.64 6.57 -32.11
C SER A 80 -9.67 6.78 -30.99
N LYS A 81 -9.84 8.03 -30.56
CA LYS A 81 -10.77 8.41 -29.50
C LYS A 81 -11.80 9.39 -30.01
N LYS A 82 -12.94 8.84 -30.44
CA LYS A 82 -14.07 9.62 -30.93
C LYS A 82 -15.18 9.64 -29.89
N ILE A 83 -15.68 10.80 -29.58
CA ILE A 83 -16.89 10.98 -28.75
C ILE A 83 -18.00 11.55 -29.59
N PHE A 84 -19.24 11.15 -29.30
CA PHE A 84 -20.41 11.63 -30.00
C PHE A 84 -21.33 12.37 -29.02
N ILE A 85 -21.76 13.56 -29.43
CA ILE A 85 -22.74 14.36 -28.73
C ILE A 85 -24.05 14.25 -29.52
N ILE A 86 -25.07 13.68 -28.90
CA ILE A 86 -26.36 13.41 -29.52
C ILE A 86 -27.45 14.11 -28.73
N GLY A 87 -28.35 14.82 -29.41
CA GLY A 87 -29.53 15.46 -28.84
C GLY A 87 -30.59 15.68 -29.91
N ASN A 88 -31.72 16.26 -29.56
CA ASN A 88 -32.75 16.61 -30.54
C ASN A 88 -32.17 17.54 -31.61
N ASN A 89 -32.05 17.05 -32.85
CA ASN A 89 -31.41 17.72 -34.00
C ASN A 89 -29.95 18.16 -33.77
N ILE A 90 -29.25 17.52 -32.82
CA ILE A 90 -27.82 17.71 -32.58
C ILE A 90 -27.12 16.36 -32.79
N TYR A 91 -26.15 16.35 -33.71
CA TYR A 91 -25.19 15.27 -33.86
C TYR A 91 -23.82 15.89 -34.08
N LYS A 92 -22.89 15.64 -33.20
CA LYS A 92 -21.52 16.13 -33.33
C LYS A 92 -20.51 15.08 -32.93
N GLU A 93 -19.64 14.72 -33.86
CA GLU A 93 -18.46 13.91 -33.62
C GLU A 93 -17.28 14.80 -33.22
N ILE A 94 -16.55 14.41 -32.18
CA ILE A 94 -15.30 15.03 -31.77
C ILE A 94 -14.24 13.94 -31.74
N ASN A 95 -13.21 14.10 -32.56
CA ASN A 95 -12.02 13.27 -32.50
C ASN A 95 -11.00 13.90 -31.54
N LEU A 96 -10.84 13.32 -30.37
CA LEU A 96 -9.96 13.86 -29.31
C LEU A 96 -8.48 13.95 -29.76
N ASN A 97 -8.04 13.00 -30.59
CA ASN A 97 -6.67 12.96 -31.09
C ASN A 97 -6.31 14.17 -31.98
N ASN A 98 -7.31 14.83 -32.58
CA ASN A 98 -7.12 16.00 -33.42
C ASN A 98 -7.05 17.32 -32.65
N LEU A 99 -7.37 17.29 -31.32
CA LEU A 99 -7.40 18.49 -30.51
C LEU A 99 -6.01 18.97 -30.06
N TYR A 100 -5.01 18.11 -30.09
CA TYR A 100 -3.66 18.39 -29.59
C TYR A 100 -2.59 17.60 -30.36
N LYS A 101 -1.34 17.97 -30.16
CA LYS A 101 -0.19 17.24 -30.70
C LYS A 101 0.33 16.22 -29.68
N THR A 102 0.59 14.98 -30.11
CA THR A 102 1.25 13.97 -29.29
C THR A 102 2.76 14.08 -29.42
N LYS A 103 3.47 14.27 -28.30
CA LYS A 103 4.92 14.25 -28.21
C LYS A 103 5.40 12.87 -27.76
N LYS A 104 6.49 12.38 -28.31
CA LYS A 104 7.21 11.22 -27.80
C LYS A 104 8.26 11.67 -26.79
N LEU A 105 8.48 10.87 -25.74
CA LEU A 105 9.61 11.08 -24.84
C LEU A 105 10.87 10.47 -25.41
N GLU A 106 12.00 11.10 -25.14
CA GLU A 106 13.30 10.47 -25.35
C GLU A 106 13.46 9.28 -24.42
N ASN A 107 14.05 8.22 -24.91
CA ASN A 107 14.36 7.07 -24.10
C ASN A 107 15.64 7.32 -23.31
N ILE A 108 15.54 7.33 -21.98
CA ILE A 108 16.68 7.48 -21.08
C ILE A 108 16.92 6.18 -20.30
N PRO A 109 18.15 5.88 -19.89
CA PRO A 109 18.45 4.71 -19.07
C PRO A 109 17.63 4.71 -17.77
N HIS A 110 17.13 3.54 -17.39
CA HIS A 110 16.34 3.33 -16.16
C HIS A 110 15.02 4.12 -16.11
N PHE A 111 14.43 4.44 -17.26
CA PHE A 111 13.11 5.03 -17.30
C PHE A 111 12.05 3.99 -16.96
N SER A 112 11.24 4.29 -15.96
CA SER A 112 10.18 3.39 -15.47
C SER A 112 8.91 3.38 -16.32
N HIS A 113 8.88 4.01 -17.48
CA HIS A 113 7.71 4.25 -18.33
C HIS A 113 6.53 4.97 -17.66
N LEU A 114 6.72 5.42 -16.43
CA LEU A 114 5.72 6.14 -15.65
C LEU A 114 5.72 7.64 -15.98
N LEU A 115 4.59 8.14 -16.44
CA LEU A 115 4.27 9.55 -16.60
C LEU A 115 3.27 9.94 -15.50
N ALA A 116 3.62 10.90 -14.65
CA ALA A 116 2.77 11.32 -13.56
C ALA A 116 2.94 12.80 -13.23
N GLN A 117 1.91 13.45 -12.67
CA GLN A 117 2.05 14.82 -12.15
C GLN A 117 2.86 14.85 -10.84
N ASN A 118 2.78 13.79 -10.06
CA ASN A 118 3.54 13.60 -8.84
C ASN A 118 3.71 12.10 -8.57
N LEU A 119 4.83 11.74 -7.94
CA LEU A 119 5.14 10.37 -7.53
C LEU A 119 5.71 10.36 -6.13
N LYS A 120 5.21 9.46 -5.30
CA LYS A 120 5.74 9.16 -3.97
C LYS A 120 5.85 7.65 -3.79
N ILE A 121 6.99 7.20 -3.29
CA ILE A 121 7.21 5.81 -2.90
C ILE A 121 7.03 5.69 -1.39
N LEU A 122 6.26 4.71 -0.95
CA LEU A 122 5.99 4.44 0.46
C LEU A 122 6.34 2.99 0.80
N ASN A 123 6.70 2.79 2.06
CA ASN A 123 6.93 1.48 2.67
C ASN A 123 7.85 0.58 1.83
N PRO A 124 9.05 1.02 1.46
CA PRO A 124 10.00 0.15 0.77
C PRO A 124 10.45 -0.95 1.74
N ILE A 125 10.27 -2.20 1.31
CA ILE A 125 10.68 -3.40 2.03
C ILE A 125 11.64 -4.14 1.12
N SER A 126 12.73 -4.64 1.68
CA SER A 126 13.67 -5.51 0.99
C SER A 126 14.10 -6.65 1.91
N SER A 127 14.14 -7.85 1.38
CA SER A 127 14.56 -9.05 2.10
C SER A 127 15.42 -9.94 1.21
N LYS A 128 16.25 -10.80 1.80
CA LYS A 128 17.02 -11.78 1.07
C LYS A 128 16.07 -12.84 0.51
N PHE A 129 16.12 -13.09 -0.79
CA PHE A 129 15.35 -14.16 -1.41
C PHE A 129 16.22 -15.45 -1.53
N ASN A 130 17.40 -15.32 -2.10
CA ASN A 130 18.36 -16.40 -2.20
C ASN A 130 19.81 -15.87 -2.18
N ASN A 131 20.80 -16.70 -2.51
CA ASN A 131 22.20 -16.30 -2.50
C ASN A 131 22.59 -15.30 -3.61
N GLN A 132 21.73 -15.08 -4.61
CA GLN A 132 21.98 -14.22 -5.77
C GLN A 132 21.02 -13.06 -5.89
N LYS A 133 19.80 -13.16 -5.33
CA LYS A 133 18.74 -12.18 -5.48
C LYS A 133 18.13 -11.74 -4.15
N ASN A 134 17.76 -10.49 -4.11
CA ASN A 134 16.95 -9.89 -3.05
C ASN A 134 15.55 -9.57 -3.58
N MET A 135 14.55 -9.73 -2.75
CA MET A 135 13.18 -9.30 -3.01
C MET A 135 13.02 -7.83 -2.64
N VAL A 136 12.31 -7.07 -3.45
CA VAL A 136 11.92 -5.69 -3.16
C VAL A 136 10.44 -5.51 -3.36
N SER A 137 9.80 -4.76 -2.47
CA SER A 137 8.40 -4.37 -2.58
C SER A 137 8.23 -2.94 -2.07
N PHE A 138 7.34 -2.18 -2.71
CA PHE A 138 6.99 -0.82 -2.27
C PHE A 138 5.63 -0.40 -2.83
N THR A 139 5.03 0.59 -2.18
CA THR A 139 3.79 1.20 -2.65
C THR A 139 4.09 2.46 -3.45
N ILE A 140 3.49 2.56 -4.62
CA ILE A 140 3.53 3.72 -5.51
C ILE A 140 2.26 4.53 -5.27
N ILE A 141 2.41 5.82 -4.97
CA ILE A 141 1.32 6.80 -4.99
C ILE A 141 1.64 7.82 -6.04
N ALA A 142 0.78 7.95 -7.05
CA ALA A 142 0.98 8.87 -8.15
C ALA A 142 -0.34 9.52 -8.59
N LYS A 143 -0.29 10.79 -8.96
CA LYS A 143 -1.45 11.55 -9.44
C LYS A 143 -1.42 11.67 -10.96
N ASN A 144 -2.55 11.40 -11.62
CA ASN A 144 -2.70 11.41 -13.07
C ASN A 144 -1.57 10.63 -13.75
N ALA A 145 -1.45 9.37 -13.37
CA ALA A 145 -0.36 8.50 -13.75
C ALA A 145 -0.85 7.29 -14.55
N ASN A 146 -0.06 6.88 -15.55
CA ASN A 146 -0.23 5.63 -16.28
C ASN A 146 0.41 4.48 -15.51
N LEU A 147 -0.10 4.16 -14.31
CA LEU A 147 0.49 3.16 -13.41
C LEU A 147 0.71 1.81 -14.07
N GLU A 148 -0.18 1.40 -14.95
CA GLU A 148 -0.12 0.12 -15.68
C GLU A 148 1.14 -0.07 -16.54
N ASP A 149 1.78 1.04 -16.97
CA ASP A 149 2.99 1.00 -17.78
C ASP A 149 4.27 0.93 -16.94
N PHE A 150 4.15 1.01 -15.61
CA PHE A 150 5.31 1.02 -14.72
C PHE A 150 6.11 -0.27 -14.82
N LYS A 151 7.37 -0.15 -15.20
CA LYS A 151 8.31 -1.26 -15.35
C LYS A 151 9.72 -0.77 -15.04
N LEU A 152 10.55 -1.63 -14.44
CA LEU A 152 11.94 -1.36 -14.08
C LEU A 152 12.88 -2.33 -14.81
N ASP A 153 13.91 -1.83 -15.48
CA ASP A 153 14.82 -2.64 -16.30
C ASP A 153 15.67 -3.62 -15.48
N ASN A 154 16.08 -3.22 -14.27
CA ASN A 154 16.98 -4.00 -13.41
C ASN A 154 16.25 -4.88 -12.38
N VAL A 155 14.98 -5.18 -12.62
CA VAL A 155 14.16 -6.01 -11.73
C VAL A 155 13.57 -7.18 -12.52
N SER A 156 13.85 -8.39 -12.06
CA SER A 156 13.27 -9.62 -12.64
C SER A 156 11.98 -10.02 -11.95
N ASP A 157 11.14 -10.79 -12.65
CA ASP A 157 9.88 -11.35 -12.14
C ASP A 157 9.02 -10.29 -11.43
N GLN A 158 8.98 -9.09 -12.03
CA GLN A 158 8.28 -7.96 -11.46
C GLN A 158 6.77 -8.05 -11.67
N ASN A 159 6.03 -7.65 -10.66
CA ASN A 159 4.56 -7.59 -10.69
C ASN A 159 4.08 -6.25 -10.12
N LEU A 160 3.06 -5.70 -10.73
CA LEU A 160 2.40 -4.47 -10.30
C LEU A 160 0.92 -4.75 -10.03
N SER A 161 0.51 -4.62 -8.79
CA SER A 161 -0.90 -4.70 -8.39
C SER A 161 -1.50 -3.31 -8.24
N ILE A 162 -2.43 -2.94 -9.15
CA ILE A 162 -3.12 -1.64 -9.11
C ILE A 162 -4.24 -1.74 -8.08
N VAL A 163 -4.14 -0.95 -7.01
CA VAL A 163 -5.12 -0.88 -5.92
C VAL A 163 -6.18 0.19 -6.21
N SER A 164 -5.78 1.29 -6.85
CA SER A 164 -6.66 2.39 -7.27
C SER A 164 -6.01 3.20 -8.39
N PRO A 165 -6.73 4.11 -9.06
CA PRO A 165 -6.15 4.97 -10.10
C PRO A 165 -4.96 5.82 -9.68
N THR A 166 -4.68 5.91 -8.37
CA THR A 166 -3.56 6.69 -7.82
C THR A 166 -2.60 5.86 -6.97
N LYS A 167 -2.86 4.55 -6.79
CA LYS A 167 -2.09 3.69 -5.90
C LYS A 167 -1.85 2.32 -6.52
N ALA A 168 -0.60 1.88 -6.50
CA ALA A 168 -0.20 0.53 -6.87
C ALA A 168 0.82 -0.03 -5.89
N THR A 169 0.91 -1.36 -5.80
CA THR A 169 1.96 -2.06 -5.07
C THR A 169 2.85 -2.77 -6.07
N PHE A 170 4.14 -2.51 -5.97
CA PHE A 170 5.16 -3.12 -6.80
C PHE A 170 5.90 -4.22 -6.01
N PHE A 171 6.24 -5.27 -6.72
CA PHE A 171 7.04 -6.38 -6.23
C PHE A 171 8.00 -6.84 -7.32
N GLY A 172 9.20 -7.31 -6.94
CA GLY A 172 10.14 -7.89 -7.88
C GLY A 172 11.45 -8.32 -7.23
N TYR A 173 12.36 -8.89 -8.03
CA TYR A 173 13.65 -9.35 -7.58
C TYR A 173 14.79 -8.56 -8.23
N ILE A 174 15.76 -8.18 -7.43
CA ILE A 174 16.98 -7.48 -7.85
C ILE A 174 18.20 -8.34 -7.53
N ASN A 175 19.32 -8.10 -8.22
CA ASN A 175 20.59 -8.72 -7.88
C ASN A 175 21.02 -8.31 -6.45
N LYS A 176 21.62 -9.23 -5.70
CA LYS A 176 22.08 -9.01 -4.31
C LYS A 176 23.03 -7.82 -4.16
N ASP A 177 23.81 -7.52 -5.20
CA ASP A 177 24.81 -6.46 -5.18
C ASP A 177 24.21 -5.05 -5.37
N ILE A 178 22.90 -4.97 -5.62
CA ILE A 178 22.19 -3.71 -5.73
C ILE A 178 21.84 -3.19 -4.35
N HIS A 179 22.59 -2.21 -3.86
CA HIS A 179 22.32 -1.54 -2.58
C HIS A 179 21.37 -0.37 -2.68
N LYS A 180 21.06 0.08 -3.90
CA LYS A 180 20.18 1.21 -4.17
C LYS A 180 19.45 1.02 -5.50
N LEU A 181 18.13 0.87 -5.44
CA LEU A 181 17.30 0.82 -6.63
C LEU A 181 17.01 2.26 -7.11
N THR A 182 17.46 2.58 -8.31
CA THR A 182 17.32 3.91 -8.90
C THR A 182 16.59 3.82 -10.22
N PHE A 183 15.61 4.70 -10.42
CA PHE A 183 14.89 4.83 -11.68
C PHE A 183 14.41 6.27 -11.89
N TYR A 184 13.96 6.55 -13.09
CA TYR A 184 13.38 7.85 -13.47
C TYR A 184 11.91 7.71 -13.83
N TYR A 185 11.11 8.71 -13.50
CA TYR A 185 9.78 8.89 -14.03
C TYR A 185 9.68 10.26 -14.72
N PHE A 186 8.75 10.42 -15.66
CA PHE A 186 8.52 11.71 -16.29
C PHE A 186 7.44 12.49 -15.54
N ASN A 187 7.81 13.67 -15.04
CA ASN A 187 6.87 14.56 -14.36
C ASN A 187 6.14 15.43 -15.38
N THR A 188 4.85 15.17 -15.60
CA THR A 188 4.01 15.86 -16.62
C THR A 188 3.65 17.30 -16.25
N LYS A 189 3.91 17.75 -14.99
CA LYS A 189 3.70 19.12 -14.55
C LYS A 189 4.92 19.99 -14.83
N SER A 190 6.11 19.52 -14.52
CA SER A 190 7.38 20.22 -14.74
C SER A 190 8.05 19.84 -16.07
N GLU A 191 7.46 18.92 -16.82
CA GLU A 191 7.91 18.45 -18.14
C GLU A 191 9.39 18.00 -18.16
N ASN A 192 9.82 17.31 -17.08
CA ASN A 192 11.17 16.79 -16.95
C ASN A 192 11.21 15.42 -16.27
N PHE A 193 12.31 14.71 -16.46
CA PHE A 193 12.58 13.46 -15.75
C PHE A 193 12.99 13.72 -14.31
N LYS A 194 12.40 12.99 -13.38
CA LYS A 194 12.74 13.03 -11.96
C LYS A 194 13.29 11.69 -11.51
N LYS A 195 14.40 11.74 -10.81
CA LYS A 195 15.09 10.58 -10.24
C LYS A 195 14.43 10.14 -8.93
N ILE A 196 14.17 8.86 -8.80
CA ILE A 196 13.77 8.19 -7.56
C ILE A 196 14.88 7.24 -7.15
N SER A 197 15.16 7.19 -5.87
CA SER A 197 16.19 6.31 -5.29
C SER A 197 15.67 5.67 -4.02
N ILE A 198 15.63 4.36 -4.00
CA ILE A 198 15.17 3.54 -2.88
C ILE A 198 16.38 2.80 -2.31
N PRO A 199 16.80 3.08 -1.06
CA PRO A 199 17.87 2.33 -0.43
C PRO A 199 17.40 0.90 -0.17
N ILE A 200 18.22 -0.08 -0.55
CA ILE A 200 17.97 -1.50 -0.28
C ILE A 200 18.64 -1.83 1.05
N LYS A 201 17.83 -1.89 2.09
CA LYS A 201 18.27 -2.31 3.43
C LYS A 201 17.77 -3.71 3.66
N ILE A 202 18.60 -4.69 3.40
CA ILE A 202 18.28 -6.07 3.75
C ILE A 202 18.36 -6.12 5.27
N LYS A 203 17.23 -6.30 5.91
CA LYS A 203 17.28 -6.87 7.25
C LYS A 203 17.85 -8.27 7.04
N GLU A 204 19.04 -8.52 7.54
CA GLU A 204 19.42 -9.90 7.80
C GLU A 204 18.27 -10.44 8.64
N ASP A 205 17.44 -11.25 8.01
CA ASP A 205 16.58 -12.15 8.75
C ASP A 205 17.53 -13.10 9.48
N THR A 206 18.05 -12.66 10.62
CA THR A 206 18.21 -13.63 11.67
C THR A 206 16.85 -14.28 11.68
N ILE A 207 16.79 -15.54 11.23
CA ILE A 207 15.59 -16.36 11.24
C ILE A 207 15.22 -16.51 12.71
N SER A 208 14.61 -15.47 13.22
CA SER A 208 13.94 -15.39 14.48
C SER A 208 12.44 -15.50 14.16
N THR A 209 12.10 -16.55 13.40
CA THR A 209 10.72 -17.04 13.30
C THR A 209 10.12 -17.31 14.69
N GLN A 210 10.92 -17.21 15.73
CA GLN A 210 10.51 -17.43 17.12
C GLN A 210 10.27 -16.16 17.93
N THR A 211 10.92 -15.04 17.62
CA THR A 211 10.66 -13.80 18.37
C THR A 211 9.31 -13.19 18.03
N GLU A 212 8.79 -13.39 16.81
CA GLU A 212 7.47 -12.87 16.45
C GLU A 212 6.32 -13.83 16.80
N LEU A 213 6.56 -15.17 16.72
CA LEU A 213 5.55 -16.16 17.09
C LEU A 213 5.48 -16.46 18.60
N ASN A 214 6.53 -16.11 19.32
CA ASN A 214 6.58 -16.19 20.76
C ASN A 214 7.33 -14.97 21.25
N PRO A 215 6.71 -13.78 21.30
CA PRO A 215 7.32 -12.63 21.93
C PRO A 215 7.85 -13.13 23.26
N GLU A 216 9.09 -12.78 23.63
CA GLU A 216 9.51 -12.96 25.01
C GLU A 216 8.36 -12.43 25.84
N GLU A 217 7.55 -13.34 26.39
CA GLU A 217 6.59 -12.95 27.39
C GLU A 217 7.47 -12.32 28.46
N ASN A 218 7.53 -11.00 28.43
CA ASN A 218 8.13 -10.23 29.51
C ASN A 218 7.18 -10.51 30.67
N ARG A 219 7.42 -11.65 31.35
CA ARG A 219 6.51 -12.24 32.34
C ARG A 219 6.15 -11.24 33.43
N PHE A 220 7.05 -10.27 33.61
CA PHE A 220 6.84 -9.19 34.56
C PHE A 220 5.87 -8.12 34.06
N PHE A 221 5.78 -7.83 32.77
CA PHE A 221 4.95 -6.77 32.20
C PHE A 221 3.68 -7.26 31.49
N THR A 222 3.12 -8.38 31.96
CA THR A 222 1.74 -8.74 31.53
C THR A 222 0.74 -7.72 32.09
N PRO A 223 -0.40 -7.45 31.43
CA PRO A 223 -1.40 -6.48 31.92
C PRO A 223 -1.82 -6.73 33.37
N VAL A 224 -1.94 -8.02 33.77
CA VAL A 224 -2.27 -8.42 35.15
C VAL A 224 -1.14 -8.08 36.13
N ASN A 225 0.11 -8.33 35.73
CA ASN A 225 1.24 -8.02 36.62
C ASN A 225 1.45 -6.51 36.74
N ILE A 226 1.18 -5.73 35.70
CA ILE A 226 1.19 -4.26 35.75
C ILE A 226 0.12 -3.77 36.75
N LEU A 227 -1.09 -4.31 36.69
CA LEU A 227 -2.14 -3.96 37.64
C LEU A 227 -1.71 -4.24 39.11
N ILE A 228 -1.10 -5.41 39.34
CA ILE A 228 -0.61 -5.78 40.67
C ILE A 228 0.52 -4.81 41.11
N LEU A 229 1.43 -4.42 40.21
CA LEU A 229 2.48 -3.44 40.52
C LEU A 229 1.91 -2.06 40.91
N VAL A 230 0.85 -1.62 40.21
CA VAL A 230 0.13 -0.38 40.52
C VAL A 230 -0.49 -0.46 41.93
N ILE A 231 -1.12 -1.62 42.28
CA ILE A 231 -1.70 -1.83 43.61
C ILE A 231 -0.62 -1.83 44.71
N ILE A 232 0.52 -2.47 44.44
CA ILE A 232 1.68 -2.45 45.34
C ILE A 232 2.17 -1.01 45.54
N GLY A 233 2.37 -0.25 44.48
CA GLY A 233 2.80 1.13 44.51
C GLY A 233 1.83 2.01 45.33
N PHE A 234 0.53 1.86 45.09
CA PHE A 234 -0.50 2.58 45.88
C PHE A 234 -0.44 2.22 47.36
N GLY A 235 -0.32 0.94 47.69
CA GLY A 235 -0.20 0.49 49.07
C GLY A 235 1.03 1.05 49.79
N LEU A 236 2.16 1.17 49.08
CA LEU A 236 3.37 1.81 49.61
C LEU A 236 3.17 3.32 49.84
N VAL A 237 2.48 4.02 48.97
CA VAL A 237 2.16 5.44 49.15
C VAL A 237 1.26 5.64 50.37
N VAL A 238 0.24 4.80 50.56
CA VAL A 238 -0.64 4.83 51.73
C VAL A 238 0.15 4.56 53.02
N PHE A 239 1.10 3.62 53.00
CA PHE A 239 1.98 3.37 54.12
C PHE A 239 2.82 4.62 54.46
N LEU A 240 3.41 5.31 53.48
CA LEU A 240 4.21 6.51 53.71
C LEU A 240 3.40 7.65 54.35
N ILE A 241 2.11 7.77 54.00
CA ILE A 241 1.21 8.80 54.57
C ILE A 241 0.83 8.46 56.02
N TYR A 242 0.43 7.23 56.27
CA TYR A 242 -0.13 6.86 57.60
C TYR A 242 0.89 6.25 58.54
N GLN A 243 2.09 5.85 58.08
CA GLN A 243 3.22 5.28 58.83
C GLN A 243 2.84 4.07 59.72
N ARG A 244 1.77 3.36 59.41
CA ARG A 244 1.34 2.17 60.13
C ARG A 244 1.87 0.89 59.47
N VAL A 245 2.72 0.12 60.20
CA VAL A 245 3.41 -1.08 59.67
C VAL A 245 2.43 -2.12 59.11
N ILE A 246 1.21 -2.21 59.63
CA ILE A 246 0.18 -3.17 59.12
C ILE A 246 -0.17 -2.92 57.64
N LEU A 247 -0.02 -1.68 57.16
CA LEU A 247 -0.28 -1.32 55.73
C LEU A 247 0.78 -1.84 54.77
N LEU A 248 1.91 -2.35 55.24
CA LEU A 248 2.93 -3.01 54.40
C LEU A 248 2.58 -4.47 54.10
N ILE A 249 1.71 -5.10 54.86
CA ILE A 249 1.38 -6.53 54.69
C ILE A 249 0.83 -6.83 53.30
N PRO A 250 -0.20 -6.12 52.78
CA PRO A 250 -0.73 -6.39 51.42
C PRO A 250 0.30 -6.21 50.28
N PRO A 251 1.09 -5.11 50.23
CA PRO A 251 2.17 -4.97 49.23
C PRO A 251 3.21 -6.09 49.31
N LEU A 252 3.61 -6.53 50.48
CA LEU A 252 4.56 -7.63 50.64
C LEU A 252 4.02 -8.97 50.16
N ILE A 253 2.76 -9.28 50.44
CA ILE A 253 2.10 -10.50 49.98
C ILE A 253 2.00 -10.49 48.42
N LEU A 254 1.55 -9.37 47.82
CA LEU A 254 1.43 -9.23 46.40
C LEU A 254 2.79 -9.26 45.71
N GLY A 255 3.81 -8.64 46.26
CA GLY A 255 5.19 -8.69 45.78
C GLY A 255 5.76 -10.11 45.80
N SER A 256 5.59 -10.83 46.91
CA SER A 256 6.00 -12.24 47.03
C SER A 256 5.27 -13.13 46.02
N TYR A 257 3.99 -12.92 45.79
CA TYR A 257 3.22 -13.61 44.79
C TYR A 257 3.73 -13.34 43.38
N LEU A 258 4.05 -12.11 43.02
CA LEU A 258 4.63 -11.77 41.72
C LEU A 258 5.98 -12.45 41.50
N ILE A 259 6.85 -12.47 42.50
CA ILE A 259 8.13 -13.16 42.44
C ILE A 259 7.91 -14.65 42.21
N TYR A 260 7.10 -15.29 43.07
CA TYR A 260 6.79 -16.73 42.99
C TYR A 260 6.22 -17.12 41.61
N LYS A 261 5.27 -16.36 41.08
CA LYS A 261 4.62 -16.60 39.77
C LYS A 261 5.61 -16.53 38.62
N ASN A 262 6.64 -15.69 38.69
CA ASN A 262 7.60 -15.46 37.62
C ASN A 262 8.91 -16.25 37.76
N LEU A 263 9.12 -16.98 38.84
CA LEU A 263 10.26 -17.87 38.99
C LEU A 263 10.20 -19.04 37.98
N PRO A 264 11.35 -19.46 37.44
CA PRO A 264 11.42 -20.69 36.61
C PRO A 264 10.93 -21.90 37.41
N LYS A 265 10.15 -22.77 36.79
CA LYS A 265 9.60 -23.98 37.45
C LYS A 265 10.60 -25.12 37.57
N GLY A 266 11.88 -24.87 37.42
CA GLY A 266 12.98 -25.83 37.52
C GLY A 266 13.88 -25.83 36.29
N GLU A 267 14.87 -26.69 36.33
CA GLU A 267 15.78 -26.95 35.22
C GLU A 267 15.71 -28.43 34.82
N THR A 268 15.98 -28.72 33.58
CA THR A 268 16.12 -30.09 33.06
C THR A 268 17.32 -30.15 32.12
N THR A 269 17.91 -31.34 31.96
CA THR A 269 18.98 -31.55 31.00
C THR A 269 18.42 -32.36 29.82
N LEU A 270 18.34 -31.72 28.68
CA LEU A 270 17.90 -32.34 27.45
C LEU A 270 18.96 -33.25 26.88
N LYS A 271 18.59 -34.46 26.46
CA LYS A 271 19.48 -35.44 25.86
C LYS A 271 19.81 -35.09 24.38
N PRO A 272 20.95 -35.52 23.86
CA PRO A 272 21.21 -35.44 22.44
C PRO A 272 20.13 -36.16 21.64
N GLY A 273 19.70 -35.53 20.54
CA GLY A 273 18.59 -36.05 19.71
C GLY A 273 17.21 -35.51 20.07
N THR A 274 17.02 -34.89 21.25
CA THR A 274 15.76 -34.29 21.66
C THR A 274 15.31 -33.22 20.64
N LYS A 275 14.08 -33.37 20.14
CA LYS A 275 13.47 -32.44 19.17
C LYS A 275 12.74 -31.31 19.91
N VAL A 276 13.03 -30.09 19.51
CA VAL A 276 12.37 -28.89 20.05
C VAL A 276 11.39 -28.35 19.01
N TYR A 277 10.13 -28.26 19.39
CA TYR A 277 8.99 -27.89 18.54
C TYR A 277 8.58 -26.46 18.77
N ILE A 278 8.00 -25.80 17.74
CA ILE A 278 7.46 -24.45 17.82
C ILE A 278 6.19 -24.42 18.68
N LEU A 279 5.31 -25.40 18.52
CA LEU A 279 4.02 -25.51 19.20
C LEU A 279 3.90 -26.86 19.92
N PRO A 280 3.08 -26.95 21.01
CA PRO A 280 2.83 -28.20 21.72
C PRO A 280 1.77 -29.04 21.01
N THR A 281 2.00 -29.43 19.75
CA THR A 281 1.08 -30.22 18.92
C THR A 281 1.82 -31.31 18.16
N LYS A 282 1.10 -32.42 17.84
CA LYS A 282 1.69 -33.57 17.13
C LYS A 282 2.32 -33.24 15.76
N ASN A 283 1.75 -32.27 15.05
CA ASN A 283 2.19 -31.84 13.71
C ASN A 283 3.03 -30.56 13.72
N SER A 284 3.62 -30.22 14.84
CA SER A 284 4.42 -29.01 14.96
C SER A 284 5.79 -29.18 14.28
N THR A 285 6.29 -28.11 13.68
CA THR A 285 7.62 -28.06 13.07
C THR A 285 8.70 -28.14 14.12
N VAL A 286 9.68 -29.03 13.90
CA VAL A 286 10.92 -29.08 14.68
C VAL A 286 11.83 -27.95 14.19
N PHE A 287 12.18 -27.02 15.06
CA PHE A 287 13.06 -25.91 14.69
C PHE A 287 14.49 -26.05 15.24
N TYR A 288 14.66 -26.91 16.25
CA TYR A 288 15.96 -27.17 16.84
C TYR A 288 16.06 -28.64 17.30
N LYS A 289 17.21 -29.25 17.07
CA LYS A 289 17.55 -30.59 17.58
C LYS A 289 18.75 -30.46 18.51
N VAL A 290 18.63 -30.97 19.70
CA VAL A 290 19.74 -30.93 20.69
C VAL A 290 20.86 -31.87 20.25
N GLU A 291 22.06 -31.33 20.05
CA GLU A 291 23.23 -32.12 19.59
C GLU A 291 24.05 -32.64 20.76
N ILE A 292 24.17 -31.86 21.83
CA ILE A 292 24.91 -32.20 23.05
C ILE A 292 24.01 -32.04 24.27
N PRO A 293 24.25 -32.75 25.39
CA PRO A 293 23.49 -32.59 26.60
C PRO A 293 23.43 -31.12 27.00
N THR A 294 22.23 -30.50 27.01
CA THR A 294 22.09 -29.08 27.22
C THR A 294 21.12 -28.78 28.35
N LYS A 295 21.53 -27.94 29.32
CA LYS A 295 20.66 -27.48 30.40
C LYS A 295 19.59 -26.54 29.83
N ALA A 296 18.34 -26.79 30.20
CA ALA A 296 17.20 -25.99 29.79
C ALA A 296 16.35 -25.59 31.02
N LYS A 297 15.91 -24.34 31.05
CA LYS A 297 14.99 -23.85 32.10
C LYS A 297 13.57 -24.20 31.74
N ILE A 298 12.83 -24.83 32.66
CA ILE A 298 11.44 -25.18 32.47
C ILE A 298 10.59 -23.93 32.70
N LEU A 299 9.83 -23.58 31.68
CA LEU A 299 8.97 -22.40 31.70
C LEU A 299 7.51 -22.77 32.02
N LYS A 300 7.00 -23.85 31.41
CA LYS A 300 5.63 -24.34 31.59
C LYS A 300 5.58 -25.84 31.30
N ARG A 301 4.76 -26.58 32.04
CA ARG A 301 4.46 -27.99 31.76
C ARG A 301 3.02 -28.11 31.29
N LEU A 302 2.80 -28.84 30.22
CA LEU A 302 1.51 -29.33 29.73
C LEU A 302 1.57 -30.87 29.76
N ASN A 303 0.42 -31.53 29.61
CA ASN A 303 0.32 -33.00 29.74
C ASN A 303 1.38 -33.77 28.92
N GLU A 304 1.54 -33.45 27.64
CA GLU A 304 2.45 -34.17 26.75
C GLU A 304 3.74 -33.36 26.40
N TYR A 305 3.78 -32.04 26.70
CA TYR A 305 4.86 -31.15 26.31
C TYR A 305 5.32 -30.26 27.45
N THR A 306 6.64 -30.02 27.50
CA THR A 306 7.24 -29.05 28.40
C THR A 306 7.83 -27.89 27.62
N LYS A 307 7.45 -26.65 27.96
CA LYS A 307 8.04 -25.44 27.41
C LYS A 307 9.37 -25.19 28.08
N VAL A 308 10.44 -25.12 27.30
CA VAL A 308 11.80 -24.97 27.79
C VAL A 308 12.49 -23.77 27.15
N LYS A 309 13.44 -23.16 27.90
CA LYS A 309 14.35 -22.13 27.38
C LYS A 309 15.76 -22.70 27.31
N ILE A 310 16.35 -22.72 26.11
CA ILE A 310 17.68 -23.24 25.80
C ILE A 310 18.47 -22.12 25.12
N ASN A 311 19.61 -21.69 25.68
CA ASN A 311 20.49 -20.71 25.03
C ASN A 311 19.75 -19.53 24.35
N ASN A 312 18.82 -18.90 25.05
CA ASN A 312 17.96 -17.82 24.53
C ASN A 312 16.85 -18.21 23.50
N LYS A 313 16.72 -19.50 23.18
CA LYS A 313 15.63 -20.03 22.35
C LYS A 313 14.55 -20.64 23.25
N ILE A 314 13.30 -20.42 22.92
CA ILE A 314 12.14 -20.99 23.65
C ILE A 314 11.40 -21.93 22.72
N GLY A 315 11.09 -23.14 23.19
CA GLY A 315 10.34 -24.11 22.43
C GLY A 315 9.70 -25.17 23.31
N TRP A 316 9.07 -26.14 22.67
CA TRP A 316 8.36 -27.23 23.34
C TRP A 316 9.07 -28.55 23.10
N VAL A 317 9.25 -29.34 24.13
CA VAL A 317 9.81 -30.70 24.10
C VAL A 317 8.74 -31.66 24.52
N LYS A 318 8.67 -32.84 23.90
CA LYS A 318 7.82 -33.92 24.40
C LYS A 318 8.33 -34.44 25.74
N ASN A 319 7.44 -34.75 26.67
CA ASN A 319 7.81 -35.28 27.97
C ASN A 319 8.47 -36.65 27.89
N GLU A 320 8.21 -37.42 26.83
CA GLU A 320 8.79 -38.73 26.54
C GLU A 320 10.25 -38.64 26.06
N ASP A 321 10.67 -37.50 25.51
CA ASP A 321 12.02 -37.26 24.93
C ASP A 321 12.98 -36.65 25.97
N ASN A 322 12.58 -36.51 27.23
CA ASN A 322 13.32 -35.80 28.30
C ASN A 322 14.07 -36.78 29.23
#